data_37fb084e3c62c8c6d3cf4346746d8478
#
_entry.id   37fb084e3c62c8c6d3cf4346746d8478
#
_cell.length_a   1.000
_cell.length_b   1.000
_cell.length_c   1.000
_cell.angle_alpha   90.00
_cell.angle_beta   90.00
_cell.angle_gamma   90.00
#
_symmetry.space_group_name_H-M   'P 1'
#
loop_
_entity.id
_entity.type
_entity.pdbx_description
1 polymer ?
#
loop_
_entity_poly.entity_id
_entity_poly.type
_entity_poly.pdbx_seq_one_letter_code
_entity_poly.pdbx_strand_id
1 'polypeptide(L)'
;LSASASRVYLAHNNPPLPTTLPPNVHQVRGVKECLGDQVFLLHDGTRIEAGGIMLATGYHYTFPFLAPECGVTVSQRRVAPLFKHLVNINRPSMCFVGIPIQICPFPQFDLQIRYFVKTISGQIALPSKAEMLDSLQKEEEWRREELGLPDKYFHKMGTLQWRYNKEMAALGDLEP
;
A
#
# COMPACT_ATOMS: atom_id res chain seq x y z
N LEU A 1 -1.07 23.33 -7.85
CA LEU A 1 -2.45 23.73 -8.21
C LEU A 1 -2.83 25.06 -7.57
N SER A 2 -2.57 25.28 -6.27
CA SER A 2 -2.94 26.53 -5.59
C SER A 2 -2.33 27.80 -6.21
N ALA A 3 -1.15 27.71 -6.81
CA ALA A 3 -0.53 28.83 -7.51
C ALA A 3 -1.15 29.15 -8.89
N SER A 4 -1.91 28.21 -9.45
CA SER A 4 -2.42 28.32 -10.83
C SER A 4 -3.93 28.34 -10.94
N ALA A 5 -4.66 28.09 -9.84
CA ALA A 5 -6.11 28.08 -9.80
C ALA A 5 -6.63 29.12 -8.82
N SER A 6 -7.75 29.77 -9.15
CA SER A 6 -8.41 30.72 -8.26
C SER A 6 -8.97 30.05 -6.99
N ARG A 7 -9.41 28.80 -7.12
CA ARG A 7 -9.90 27.97 -6.00
C ARG A 7 -9.55 26.52 -6.22
N VAL A 8 -9.16 25.84 -5.15
CA VAL A 8 -8.88 24.40 -5.15
C VAL A 8 -9.72 23.74 -4.06
N TYR A 9 -10.42 22.68 -4.40
CA TYR A 9 -11.11 21.81 -3.44
C TYR A 9 -10.30 20.54 -3.22
N LEU A 10 -9.85 20.32 -1.98
CA LEU A 10 -9.22 19.07 -1.56
C LEU A 10 -10.30 18.15 -0.99
N ALA A 11 -10.82 17.28 -1.87
CA ALA A 11 -11.96 16.43 -1.56
C ALA A 11 -11.51 15.06 -1.01
N HIS A 12 -11.92 14.72 0.22
CA HIS A 12 -11.65 13.42 0.85
C HIS A 12 -12.64 13.11 1.98
N ASN A 13 -12.76 11.83 2.35
CA ASN A 13 -13.65 11.37 3.43
C ASN A 13 -12.94 11.17 4.79
N ASN A 14 -11.62 11.37 4.84
CA ASN A 14 -10.86 11.36 6.09
C ASN A 14 -11.18 12.59 6.96
N PRO A 15 -10.83 12.58 8.26
CA PRO A 15 -10.82 13.80 9.07
C PRO A 15 -10.02 14.92 8.40
N PRO A 16 -10.35 16.19 8.65
CA PRO A 16 -9.58 17.32 8.12
C PRO A 16 -8.09 17.18 8.43
N LEU A 17 -7.24 17.52 7.46
CA LEU A 17 -5.80 17.52 7.67
C LEU A 17 -5.42 18.59 8.70
N PRO A 18 -4.63 18.26 9.73
CA PRO A 18 -4.21 19.19 10.76
C PRO A 18 -3.04 20.06 10.25
N THR A 19 -3.23 20.77 9.13
CA THR A 19 -2.20 21.59 8.50
C THR A 19 -2.79 22.89 7.97
N THR A 20 -1.97 23.94 7.94
CA THR A 20 -2.33 25.18 7.29
C THR A 20 -2.23 25.02 5.78
N LEU A 21 -3.33 25.21 5.10
CA LEU A 21 -3.41 25.17 3.64
C LEU A 21 -3.35 26.61 3.07
N PRO A 22 -2.93 26.77 1.80
CA PRO A 22 -3.05 28.04 1.10
C PRO A 22 -4.48 28.59 1.16
N PRO A 23 -4.66 29.94 1.18
CA PRO A 23 -5.98 30.56 1.40
C PRO A 23 -7.07 30.14 0.40
N ASN A 24 -6.66 29.79 -0.82
CA ASN A 24 -7.57 29.35 -1.88
C ASN A 24 -7.79 27.83 -1.94
N VAL A 25 -7.28 27.06 -0.96
CA VAL A 25 -7.46 25.61 -0.86
C VAL A 25 -8.45 25.29 0.25
N HIS A 26 -9.56 24.69 -0.11
CA HIS A 26 -10.65 24.35 0.80
C HIS A 26 -10.77 22.82 0.93
N GLN A 27 -10.69 22.29 2.17
CA GLN A 27 -10.99 20.89 2.43
C GLN A 27 -12.51 20.67 2.39
N VAL A 28 -12.93 19.68 1.64
CA VAL A 28 -14.36 19.31 1.49
C VAL A 28 -14.53 17.81 1.60
N ARG A 29 -15.77 17.36 1.78
CA ARG A 29 -16.08 15.93 1.73
C ARG A 29 -15.83 15.37 0.35
N GLY A 30 -15.53 14.07 0.29
CA GLY A 30 -15.27 13.38 -0.98
C GLY A 30 -16.40 13.55 -1.98
N VAL A 31 -16.05 13.54 -3.26
CA VAL A 31 -17.02 13.61 -4.35
C VAL A 31 -17.83 12.31 -4.36
N LYS A 32 -19.15 12.44 -4.32
CA LYS A 32 -20.12 11.35 -4.42
C LYS A 32 -20.47 11.06 -5.88
N GLU A 33 -20.71 12.14 -6.64
CA GLU A 33 -21.24 12.04 -8.00
C GLU A 33 -20.85 13.27 -8.84
N CYS A 34 -20.66 13.08 -10.14
CA CYS A 34 -20.54 14.15 -11.10
C CYS A 34 -21.91 14.37 -11.75
N LEU A 35 -22.48 15.55 -11.56
CA LEU A 35 -23.83 15.87 -12.06
C LEU A 35 -23.85 16.40 -13.51
N GLY A 36 -22.69 16.52 -14.16
CA GLY A 36 -22.50 17.19 -15.44
C GLY A 36 -22.17 18.67 -15.29
N ASP A 37 -21.87 19.35 -16.39
CA ASP A 37 -21.59 20.78 -16.47
C ASP A 37 -20.63 21.32 -15.38
N GLN A 38 -19.59 20.54 -15.07
CA GLN A 38 -18.56 20.87 -14.05
C GLN A 38 -19.12 20.94 -12.60
N VAL A 39 -20.31 20.41 -12.34
CA VAL A 39 -20.93 20.36 -11.01
C VAL A 39 -20.68 19.00 -10.36
N PHE A 40 -20.20 19.02 -9.13
CA PHE A 40 -19.94 17.83 -8.33
C PHE A 40 -20.74 17.84 -7.04
N LEU A 41 -21.43 16.72 -6.76
CA LEU A 41 -22.12 16.48 -5.49
C LEU A 41 -21.15 15.81 -4.52
N LEU A 42 -21.02 16.36 -3.32
CA LEU A 42 -20.21 15.82 -2.25
C LEU A 42 -21.01 14.85 -1.37
N HIS A 43 -20.32 14.03 -0.55
CA HIS A 43 -20.97 13.08 0.36
C HIS A 43 -21.82 13.75 1.46
N ASP A 44 -21.60 15.01 1.76
CA ASP A 44 -22.40 15.80 2.72
C ASP A 44 -23.61 16.50 2.06
N GLY A 45 -23.84 16.28 0.78
CA GLY A 45 -24.91 16.91 0.01
C GLY A 45 -24.57 18.28 -0.58
N THR A 46 -23.39 18.82 -0.29
CA THR A 46 -22.93 20.09 -0.87
C THR A 46 -22.67 19.93 -2.37
N ARG A 47 -23.01 20.95 -3.17
CA ARG A 47 -22.65 21.03 -4.58
C ARG A 47 -21.52 22.04 -4.76
N ILE A 48 -20.52 21.66 -5.55
CA ILE A 48 -19.40 22.54 -5.92
C ILE A 48 -19.25 22.57 -7.43
N GLU A 49 -18.74 23.66 -7.94
CA GLU A 49 -18.36 23.82 -9.35
C GLU A 49 -16.84 23.82 -9.46
N ALA A 50 -16.30 23.07 -10.44
CA ALA A 50 -14.87 23.03 -10.71
C ALA A 50 -14.60 22.75 -12.18
N GLY A 51 -13.77 23.60 -12.82
CA GLY A 51 -13.41 23.47 -14.23
C GLY A 51 -12.54 22.27 -14.56
N GLY A 52 -12.02 21.57 -13.56
CA GLY A 52 -11.22 20.36 -13.71
C GLY A 52 -11.19 19.52 -12.45
N ILE A 53 -11.01 18.20 -12.61
CA ILE A 53 -10.83 17.26 -11.51
C ILE A 53 -9.54 16.48 -11.69
N MET A 54 -8.78 16.35 -10.61
CA MET A 54 -7.60 15.49 -10.53
C MET A 54 -7.91 14.34 -9.58
N LEU A 55 -7.93 13.13 -10.10
CA LEU A 55 -8.12 11.91 -9.30
C LEU A 55 -6.79 11.45 -8.72
N ALA A 56 -6.62 11.60 -7.40
CA ALA A 56 -5.46 11.14 -6.64
C ALA A 56 -5.84 10.03 -5.65
N THR A 57 -6.67 9.08 -6.10
CA THR A 57 -7.31 8.06 -5.27
C THR A 57 -6.42 6.84 -4.99
N GLY A 58 -5.21 6.81 -5.58
CA GLY A 58 -4.28 5.69 -5.51
C GLY A 58 -4.69 4.53 -6.42
N TYR A 59 -4.01 3.39 -6.26
CA TYR A 59 -4.15 2.24 -7.12
C TYR A 59 -4.65 1.01 -6.36
N HIS A 60 -5.21 0.08 -7.08
CA HIS A 60 -5.50 -1.28 -6.61
C HIS A 60 -4.47 -2.24 -7.19
N TYR A 61 -4.08 -3.26 -6.41
CA TYR A 61 -3.31 -4.37 -6.96
C TYR A 61 -4.21 -5.20 -7.86
N THR A 62 -3.72 -5.51 -9.05
CA THR A 62 -4.37 -6.43 -9.99
C THR A 62 -3.30 -7.26 -10.70
N PHE A 63 -3.56 -8.55 -10.84
CA PHE A 63 -2.65 -9.49 -11.48
C PHE A 63 -3.43 -10.33 -12.50
N PRO A 64 -3.93 -9.72 -13.60
CA PRO A 64 -4.79 -10.40 -14.57
C PRO A 64 -4.09 -11.54 -15.32
N PHE A 65 -2.78 -11.60 -15.24
CA PHE A 65 -1.95 -12.64 -15.84
C PHE A 65 -1.71 -13.85 -14.92
N LEU A 66 -2.15 -13.80 -13.66
CA LEU A 66 -2.00 -14.92 -12.73
C LEU A 66 -3.26 -15.80 -12.76
N ALA A 67 -3.05 -17.09 -12.93
CA ALA A 67 -4.11 -18.09 -12.78
C ALA A 67 -4.47 -18.30 -11.29
N PRO A 68 -5.71 -18.67 -10.98
CA PRO A 68 -6.17 -18.92 -9.59
C PRO A 68 -5.31 -19.93 -8.83
N GLU A 69 -4.69 -20.89 -9.53
CA GLU A 69 -3.81 -21.94 -8.97
C GLU A 69 -2.52 -21.36 -8.38
N CYS A 70 -2.17 -20.13 -8.69
CA CYS A 70 -1.08 -19.40 -8.02
C CYS A 70 -1.39 -19.16 -6.54
N GLY A 71 -2.68 -19.23 -6.16
CA GLY A 71 -3.13 -19.13 -4.77
C GLY A 71 -2.88 -17.75 -4.15
N VAL A 72 -2.87 -16.69 -4.98
CA VAL A 72 -2.77 -15.29 -4.54
C VAL A 72 -4.13 -14.64 -4.65
N THR A 73 -4.52 -13.94 -3.61
CA THR A 73 -5.76 -13.17 -3.57
C THR A 73 -5.46 -11.69 -3.35
N VAL A 74 -6.29 -10.84 -3.93
CA VAL A 74 -6.26 -9.39 -3.68
C VAL A 74 -7.61 -8.99 -3.11
N SER A 75 -7.61 -8.43 -1.92
CA SER A 75 -8.80 -7.91 -1.26
C SER A 75 -8.46 -6.62 -0.51
N GLN A 76 -9.28 -5.60 -0.67
CA GLN A 76 -9.13 -4.32 0.05
C GLN A 76 -7.69 -3.76 0.04
N ARG A 77 -6.99 -3.80 -1.09
CA ARG A 77 -5.58 -3.38 -1.23
C ARG A 77 -4.58 -4.26 -0.49
N ARG A 78 -4.95 -5.49 -0.18
CA ARG A 78 -4.06 -6.48 0.41
C ARG A 78 -3.83 -7.61 -0.58
N VAL A 79 -2.57 -8.00 -0.74
CA VAL A 79 -2.12 -9.17 -1.52
C VAL A 79 -1.74 -10.27 -0.54
N ALA A 80 -2.38 -11.43 -0.62
CA ALA A 80 -2.17 -12.51 0.34
C ALA A 80 -2.23 -13.90 -0.32
N PRO A 81 -1.60 -14.92 0.28
CA PRO A 81 -0.69 -14.84 1.42
C PRO A 81 0.76 -14.56 1.00
N LEU A 82 1.37 -13.53 1.55
CA LEU A 82 2.77 -13.20 1.27
C LEU A 82 3.61 -13.24 2.56
N PHE A 83 4.68 -14.02 2.56
CA PHE A 83 5.70 -13.96 3.60
C PHE A 83 6.55 -12.71 3.40
N LYS A 84 6.67 -11.91 4.45
CA LYS A 84 7.40 -10.61 4.44
C LYS A 84 7.00 -9.69 3.28
N HIS A 85 5.70 -9.62 2.98
CA HIS A 85 5.16 -8.81 1.87
C HIS A 85 5.81 -9.09 0.51
N LEU A 86 6.44 -10.22 0.35
CA LEU A 86 7.27 -10.54 -0.82
C LEU A 86 6.95 -11.92 -1.40
N VAL A 87 7.23 -13.00 -0.66
CA VAL A 87 7.21 -14.37 -1.18
C VAL A 87 5.83 -14.96 -1.08
N ASN A 88 5.30 -15.52 -2.17
CA ASN A 88 4.05 -16.27 -2.16
C ASN A 88 4.19 -17.55 -1.33
N ILE A 89 3.47 -17.63 -0.21
CA ILE A 89 3.54 -18.78 0.72
C ILE A 89 3.06 -20.07 0.06
N ASN A 90 2.10 -19.98 -0.87
CA ASN A 90 1.56 -21.14 -1.57
C ASN A 90 2.46 -21.62 -2.74
N ARG A 91 3.26 -20.72 -3.30
CA ARG A 91 4.19 -20.97 -4.42
C ARG A 91 5.49 -20.23 -4.16
N PRO A 92 6.41 -20.77 -3.34
CA PRO A 92 7.62 -20.04 -2.90
C PRO A 92 8.63 -19.69 -4.01
N SER A 93 8.46 -20.24 -5.20
CA SER A 93 9.20 -19.81 -6.39
C SER A 93 8.68 -18.51 -7.02
N MET A 94 7.64 -17.91 -6.45
CA MET A 94 7.01 -16.66 -6.90
C MET A 94 7.16 -15.59 -5.85
N CYS A 95 7.56 -14.39 -6.26
CA CYS A 95 7.59 -13.22 -5.39
C CYS A 95 6.94 -12.00 -6.04
N PHE A 96 6.61 -11.03 -5.22
CA PHE A 96 5.98 -9.76 -5.60
C PHE A 96 6.80 -8.60 -5.06
N VAL A 97 7.78 -8.13 -5.82
CA VAL A 97 8.60 -6.98 -5.44
C VAL A 97 7.76 -5.71 -5.49
N GLY A 98 7.86 -4.87 -4.47
CA GLY A 98 7.23 -3.54 -4.49
C GLY A 98 5.77 -3.50 -4.03
N ILE A 99 5.27 -4.52 -3.35
CA ILE A 99 3.93 -4.50 -2.72
C ILE A 99 3.82 -3.46 -1.59
N PRO A 100 4.82 -3.27 -0.71
CA PRO A 100 4.74 -2.25 0.34
C PRO A 100 4.54 -0.83 -0.21
N ILE A 101 3.74 -0.04 0.51
CA ILE A 101 3.42 1.35 0.19
C ILE A 101 3.95 2.32 1.24
N GLN A 102 4.09 3.60 0.88
CA GLN A 102 4.71 4.65 1.71
C GLN A 102 6.15 4.29 2.11
N ILE A 103 6.97 4.05 1.12
CA ILE A 103 8.35 3.59 1.25
C ILE A 103 9.31 4.48 0.47
N CYS A 104 10.60 4.40 0.81
CA CYS A 104 11.69 4.72 -0.09
C CYS A 104 11.93 3.47 -0.96
N PRO A 105 11.53 3.47 -2.26
CA PRO A 105 11.34 2.22 -2.99
C PRO A 105 12.65 1.50 -3.32
N PHE A 106 13.65 2.20 -3.84
CA PHE A 106 14.83 1.56 -4.39
C PHE A 106 15.62 0.69 -3.39
N PRO A 107 15.98 1.18 -2.17
CA PRO A 107 16.70 0.34 -1.23
C PRO A 107 15.87 -0.85 -0.75
N GLN A 108 14.55 -0.70 -0.62
CA GLN A 108 13.70 -1.81 -0.21
C GLN A 108 13.57 -2.85 -1.32
N PHE A 109 13.42 -2.43 -2.57
CA PHE A 109 13.32 -3.36 -3.71
C PHE A 109 14.63 -4.12 -3.93
N ASP A 110 15.77 -3.46 -3.76
CA ASP A 110 17.08 -4.11 -3.83
C ASP A 110 17.19 -5.23 -2.79
N LEU A 111 16.87 -4.95 -1.53
CA LEU A 111 16.87 -5.96 -0.47
C LEU A 111 15.89 -7.12 -0.76
N GLN A 112 14.69 -6.81 -1.24
CA GLN A 112 13.69 -7.82 -1.59
C GLN A 112 14.20 -8.74 -2.72
N ILE A 113 14.80 -8.16 -3.74
CA ILE A 113 15.34 -8.91 -4.89
C ILE A 113 16.51 -9.77 -4.44
N ARG A 114 17.49 -9.21 -3.74
CA ARG A 114 18.66 -9.92 -3.24
C ARG A 114 18.28 -11.08 -2.33
N TYR A 115 17.34 -10.87 -1.41
CA TYR A 115 16.81 -11.93 -0.56
C TYR A 115 16.18 -13.04 -1.40
N PHE A 116 15.28 -12.70 -2.31
CA PHE A 116 14.59 -13.70 -3.14
C PHE A 116 15.54 -14.47 -4.04
N VAL A 117 16.52 -13.80 -4.67
CA VAL A 117 17.54 -14.48 -5.49
C VAL A 117 18.34 -15.49 -4.67
N LYS A 118 18.74 -15.15 -3.44
CA LYS A 118 19.43 -16.11 -2.56
C LYS A 118 18.55 -17.32 -2.20
N THR A 119 17.23 -17.14 -2.06
CA THR A 119 16.33 -18.28 -1.80
C THR A 119 16.20 -19.21 -3.00
N ILE A 120 15.97 -18.67 -4.19
CA ILE A 120 15.80 -19.50 -5.39
C ILE A 120 17.11 -20.14 -5.88
N SER A 121 18.27 -19.54 -5.54
CA SER A 121 19.60 -20.13 -5.82
C SER A 121 20.04 -21.16 -4.78
N GLY A 122 19.26 -21.35 -3.71
CA GLY A 122 19.58 -22.30 -2.65
C GLY A 122 20.69 -21.85 -1.69
N GLN A 123 21.10 -20.57 -1.74
CA GLN A 123 22.09 -20.01 -0.80
C GLN A 123 21.52 -19.85 0.60
N ILE A 124 20.23 -19.56 0.72
CA ILE A 124 19.48 -19.53 1.98
C ILE A 124 18.20 -20.36 1.83
N ALA A 125 17.78 -20.97 2.92
CA ALA A 125 16.51 -21.69 2.96
C ALA A 125 15.37 -20.76 3.37
N LEU A 126 14.23 -20.87 2.69
CA LEU A 126 12.99 -20.27 3.19
C LEU A 126 12.50 -21.06 4.41
N PRO A 127 11.83 -20.42 5.35
CA PRO A 127 11.09 -21.13 6.39
C PRO A 127 10.05 -22.09 5.78
N SER A 128 9.66 -23.10 6.54
CA SER A 128 8.57 -23.97 6.14
C SER A 128 7.27 -23.19 5.89
N LYS A 129 6.35 -23.76 5.12
CA LYS A 129 5.05 -23.13 4.88
C LYS A 129 4.32 -22.78 6.20
N ALA A 130 4.42 -23.66 7.21
CA ALA A 130 3.79 -23.43 8.51
C ALA A 130 4.41 -22.23 9.25
N GLU A 131 5.74 -22.11 9.24
CA GLU A 131 6.45 -20.99 9.85
C GLU A 131 6.18 -19.67 9.12
N MET A 132 6.09 -19.69 7.80
CA MET A 132 5.73 -18.50 7.01
C MET A 132 4.30 -18.03 7.30
N LEU A 133 3.35 -18.95 7.46
CA LEU A 133 1.96 -18.63 7.83
C LEU A 133 1.87 -18.10 9.26
N ASP A 134 2.57 -18.69 10.21
CA ASP A 134 2.65 -18.21 11.60
C ASP A 134 3.26 -16.80 11.66
N SER A 135 4.34 -16.56 10.92
CA SER A 135 4.94 -15.22 10.80
C SER A 135 3.98 -14.19 10.22
N LEU A 136 3.21 -14.57 9.19
CA LEU A 136 2.20 -13.70 8.58
C LEU A 136 1.09 -13.37 9.59
N GLN A 137 0.56 -14.37 10.29
CA GLN A 137 -0.48 -14.20 11.29
C GLN A 137 -0.02 -13.27 12.43
N LYS A 138 1.18 -13.48 12.97
CA LYS A 138 1.76 -12.63 14.01
C LYS A 138 1.91 -11.18 13.56
N GLU A 139 2.30 -10.95 12.30
CA GLU A 139 2.39 -9.60 11.76
C GLU A 139 1.02 -8.96 11.58
N GLU A 140 0.00 -9.72 11.17
CA GLU A 140 -1.39 -9.25 11.06
C GLU A 140 -1.95 -8.82 12.41
N GLU A 141 -1.78 -9.66 13.43
CA GLU A 141 -2.21 -9.39 14.79
C GLU A 141 -1.52 -8.14 15.34
N TRP A 142 -0.20 -8.08 15.24
CA TRP A 142 0.58 -6.92 15.70
C TRP A 142 0.17 -5.62 14.99
N ARG A 143 -0.03 -5.64 13.67
CA ARG A 143 -0.46 -4.45 12.92
C ARG A 143 -1.85 -3.98 13.32
N ARG A 144 -2.76 -4.90 13.58
CA ARG A 144 -4.13 -4.59 13.97
C ARG A 144 -4.19 -4.11 15.42
N GLU A 145 -3.55 -4.81 16.35
CA GLU A 145 -3.69 -4.61 17.79
C GLU A 145 -2.80 -3.49 18.31
N GLU A 146 -1.52 -3.48 17.91
CA GLU A 146 -0.56 -2.49 18.41
C GLU A 146 -0.55 -1.20 17.58
N LEU A 147 -0.77 -1.28 16.26
CA LEU A 147 -0.72 -0.12 15.38
C LEU A 147 -2.10 0.42 14.99
N GLY A 148 -3.18 -0.29 15.31
CA GLY A 148 -4.54 0.09 14.94
C GLY A 148 -4.76 0.18 13.42
N LEU A 149 -3.97 -0.55 12.62
CA LEU A 149 -4.04 -0.49 11.16
C LEU A 149 -5.10 -1.46 10.62
N PRO A 150 -6.13 -0.96 9.91
CA PRO A 150 -7.06 -1.81 9.18
C PRO A 150 -6.36 -2.66 8.11
N ASP A 151 -6.93 -3.80 7.75
CA ASP A 151 -6.38 -4.76 6.76
C ASP A 151 -6.02 -4.13 5.43
N LYS A 152 -6.79 -3.13 4.96
CA LYS A 152 -6.48 -2.37 3.74
C LYS A 152 -5.15 -1.61 3.77
N TYR A 153 -4.56 -1.44 4.96
CA TYR A 153 -3.25 -0.82 5.18
C TYR A 153 -2.18 -1.83 5.60
N PHE A 154 -2.44 -3.13 5.45
CA PHE A 154 -1.49 -4.18 5.82
C PHE A 154 -0.10 -3.97 5.19
N HIS A 155 -0.03 -3.51 3.95
CA HIS A 155 1.24 -3.24 3.25
C HIS A 155 1.81 -1.83 3.46
N LYS A 156 1.19 -1.01 4.33
CA LYS A 156 1.70 0.32 4.66
C LYS A 156 2.94 0.21 5.56
N MET A 157 4.04 0.85 5.15
CA MET A 157 5.30 0.86 5.90
C MET A 157 5.52 2.19 6.64
N GLY A 158 5.65 3.31 5.95
CA GLY A 158 6.07 4.55 6.59
C GLY A 158 7.40 4.35 7.33
N THR A 159 7.45 4.71 8.61
CA THR A 159 8.64 4.53 9.46
C THR A 159 8.99 3.07 9.74
N LEU A 160 8.06 2.13 9.53
CA LEU A 160 8.31 0.69 9.71
C LEU A 160 9.27 0.13 8.64
N GLN A 161 9.48 0.86 7.55
CA GLN A 161 10.39 0.43 6.48
C GLN A 161 11.78 0.09 7.00
N TRP A 162 12.32 0.88 7.90
CA TRP A 162 13.68 0.66 8.42
C TRP A 162 13.80 -0.62 9.24
N ARG A 163 12.77 -0.93 10.03
CA ARG A 163 12.67 -2.21 10.74
C ARG A 163 12.56 -3.37 9.73
N TYR A 164 11.68 -3.24 8.76
CA TYR A 164 11.50 -4.22 7.69
C TYR A 164 12.81 -4.48 6.92
N ASN A 165 13.51 -3.41 6.52
CA ASN A 165 14.78 -3.54 5.79
C ASN A 165 15.85 -4.28 6.63
N LYS A 166 15.96 -3.96 7.91
CA LYS A 166 16.88 -4.67 8.82
C LYS A 166 16.53 -6.16 8.95
N GLU A 167 15.24 -6.47 9.05
CA GLU A 167 14.77 -7.84 9.14
C GLU A 167 15.04 -8.61 7.84
N MET A 168 14.76 -8.01 6.68
CA MET A 168 15.06 -8.61 5.38
C MET A 168 16.55 -8.84 5.17
N ALA A 169 17.38 -7.88 5.57
CA ALA A 169 18.83 -8.01 5.52
C ALA A 169 19.33 -9.17 6.40
N ALA A 170 18.82 -9.28 7.62
CA ALA A 170 19.18 -10.37 8.55
C ALA A 170 18.72 -11.73 8.01
N LEU A 171 17.49 -11.85 7.50
CA LEU A 171 16.97 -13.07 6.91
C LEU A 171 17.76 -13.52 5.67
N GLY A 172 18.25 -12.57 4.91
CA GLY A 172 19.00 -12.81 3.67
C GLY A 172 20.51 -12.93 3.85
N ASP A 173 21.03 -12.77 5.06
CA ASP A 173 22.48 -12.60 5.28
C ASP A 173 23.05 -11.56 4.29
N LEU A 174 22.45 -10.37 4.32
CA LEU A 174 22.72 -9.24 3.42
C LEU A 174 23.23 -8.05 4.24
N GLU A 175 24.09 -7.26 3.64
CA GLU A 175 24.35 -5.91 4.13
C GLU A 175 23.13 -5.02 3.80
N PRO A 176 22.64 -4.24 4.81
CA PRO A 176 21.47 -3.39 4.64
C PRO A 176 21.69 -2.19 3.70
#